data_f572d29ca4192417bf36a38760bd75d3
#
_entry.id   f572d29ca4192417bf36a38760bd75d3
#
_cell.length_a   1.000
_cell.length_b   1.000
_cell.length_c   1.000
_cell.angle_alpha   90.00
_cell.angle_beta   90.00
_cell.angle_gamma   90.00
#
_symmetry.space_group_name_H-M   'P 1'
#
loop_
_entity.id
_entity.type
_entity.pdbx_description
1 polymer ?
#
loop_
_entity_poly.entity_id
_entity_poly.type
_entity_poly.pdbx_seq_one_letter_code
_entity_poly.pdbx_strand_id
1 'polypeptide(L)'
;MEREKVDVLVIGAGPAGTVAAAMINKEGFKVKIVEKQKFPRFVIGESLLPRCMEHLEEAGFIDAIKAKGFQQKTGAKFVRGKEVADFNFVDQYSEGWKWTWQVTRADFDKTLADEVARQGVDVEYELGVTDIKFTGTDSVTTVEDANGNKREI
;
A
#
# COMPACT_ATOMS: atom_id res chain seq x y z
N MET A 1 25.15 15.62 8.43
CA MET A 1 23.72 15.25 8.35
C MET A 1 23.53 13.96 9.12
N GLU A 2 22.54 13.90 9.99
CA GLU A 2 22.24 12.68 10.73
C GLU A 2 21.73 11.64 9.74
N ARG A 3 22.24 10.40 9.81
CA ARG A 3 21.83 9.31 8.94
C ARG A 3 21.11 8.25 9.75
N GLU A 4 19.86 8.03 9.42
CA GLU A 4 19.09 6.90 9.96
C GLU A 4 19.47 5.61 9.21
N LYS A 5 19.49 4.46 9.91
CA LYS A 5 19.72 3.15 9.28
C LYS A 5 18.50 2.27 9.43
N VAL A 6 18.09 1.71 8.31
CA VAL A 6 17.04 0.70 8.20
C VAL A 6 17.53 -0.43 7.29
N ASP A 7 16.93 -1.60 7.38
CA ASP A 7 17.25 -2.69 6.44
C ASP A 7 16.54 -2.47 5.11
N VAL A 8 15.30 -1.95 5.16
CA VAL A 8 14.51 -1.66 3.96
C VAL A 8 13.78 -0.33 4.11
N LEU A 9 13.98 0.57 3.15
CA LEU A 9 13.20 1.79 3.00
C LEU A 9 12.14 1.59 1.92
N VAL A 10 10.87 1.76 2.28
CA VAL A 10 9.74 1.75 1.36
C VAL A 10 9.31 3.17 1.04
N ILE A 11 9.25 3.50 -0.24
CA ILE A 11 8.88 4.83 -0.72
C ILE A 11 7.42 4.83 -1.15
N GLY A 12 6.58 5.45 -0.34
CA GLY A 12 5.13 5.55 -0.52
C GLY A 12 4.34 4.59 0.35
N ALA A 13 3.35 5.12 1.07
CA ALA A 13 2.43 4.39 1.95
C ALA A 13 1.13 3.96 1.25
N GLY A 14 1.13 3.84 -0.06
CA GLY A 14 0.01 3.26 -0.81
C GLY A 14 -0.12 1.75 -0.59
N PRO A 15 -1.14 1.08 -1.18
CA PRO A 15 -1.42 -0.34 -0.94
C PRO A 15 -0.22 -1.27 -1.20
N ALA A 16 0.54 -1.03 -2.26
CA ALA A 16 1.71 -1.85 -2.57
C ALA A 16 2.83 -1.68 -1.53
N GLY A 17 3.11 -0.44 -1.13
CA GLY A 17 4.15 -0.14 -0.15
C GLY A 17 3.82 -0.69 1.23
N THR A 18 2.59 -0.52 1.70
CA THR A 18 2.16 -1.02 3.02
C THR A 18 2.16 -2.54 3.08
N VAL A 19 1.70 -3.23 2.03
CA VAL A 19 1.74 -4.70 1.95
C VAL A 19 3.19 -5.20 1.92
N ALA A 20 4.04 -4.64 1.07
CA ALA A 20 5.45 -5.02 1.01
C ALA A 20 6.15 -4.80 2.37
N ALA A 21 5.93 -3.64 2.99
CA ALA A 21 6.50 -3.34 4.31
C ALA A 21 6.04 -4.32 5.40
N ALA A 22 4.74 -4.67 5.43
CA ALA A 22 4.21 -5.63 6.39
C ALA A 22 4.85 -7.01 6.22
N MET A 23 4.98 -7.47 4.99
CA MET A 23 5.57 -8.79 4.70
C MET A 23 7.06 -8.83 5.06
N ILE A 24 7.81 -7.81 4.70
CA ILE A 24 9.25 -7.71 5.02
C ILE A 24 9.46 -7.59 6.55
N ASN A 25 8.63 -6.80 7.24
CA ASN A 25 8.67 -6.67 8.69
C ASN A 25 8.41 -8.00 9.42
N LYS A 26 7.52 -8.85 8.88
CA LYS A 26 7.28 -10.20 9.42
C LYS A 26 8.50 -11.11 9.38
N GLU A 27 9.40 -10.89 8.42
CA GLU A 27 10.69 -11.61 8.31
C GLU A 27 11.76 -11.08 9.29
N GLY A 28 11.42 -10.07 10.10
CA GLY A 28 12.29 -9.54 11.14
C GLY A 28 13.21 -8.41 10.70
N PHE A 29 13.04 -7.87 9.50
CA PHE A 29 13.81 -6.71 9.02
C PHE A 29 13.26 -5.40 9.61
N LYS A 30 14.16 -4.45 9.88
CA LYS A 30 13.79 -3.09 10.25
C LYS A 30 13.34 -2.33 9.01
N VAL A 31 12.02 -2.09 8.92
CA VAL A 31 11.39 -1.42 7.78
C VAL A 31 10.93 -0.02 8.16
N LYS A 32 11.15 0.92 7.25
CA LYS A 32 10.58 2.28 7.34
C LYS A 32 9.83 2.61 6.06
N ILE A 33 8.68 3.25 6.20
CA ILE A 33 7.92 3.84 5.08
C ILE A 33 8.04 5.36 5.14
N VAL A 34 8.38 6.00 4.03
CA VAL A 34 8.27 7.45 3.87
C VAL A 34 7.17 7.77 2.86
N GLU A 35 6.28 8.69 3.22
CA GLU A 35 5.16 9.13 2.39
C GLU A 35 5.16 10.65 2.27
N LYS A 36 5.17 11.16 1.04
CA LYS A 36 5.22 12.60 0.79
C LYS A 36 3.96 13.37 1.17
N GLN A 37 2.83 12.68 1.24
CA GLN A 37 1.53 13.28 1.53
C GLN A 37 1.08 12.94 2.95
N LYS A 38 0.24 13.79 3.51
CA LYS A 38 -0.49 13.49 4.74
C LYS A 38 -1.72 12.65 4.41
N PHE A 39 -2.00 11.63 5.21
CA PHE A 39 -3.20 10.81 5.05
C PHE A 39 -4.34 11.29 6.00
N PRO A 40 -5.62 11.09 5.62
CA PRO A 40 -6.09 10.51 4.35
C PRO A 40 -5.86 11.46 3.16
N ARG A 41 -5.68 10.88 1.96
CA ARG A 41 -5.51 11.64 0.72
C ARG A 41 -6.36 11.07 -0.42
N PHE A 42 -6.73 11.92 -1.37
CA PHE A 42 -7.46 11.50 -2.56
C PHE A 42 -6.53 10.81 -3.57
N VAL A 43 -6.93 9.64 -4.04
CA VAL A 43 -6.30 8.90 -5.15
C VAL A 43 -7.39 8.17 -5.93
N ILE A 44 -7.27 8.10 -7.25
CA ILE A 44 -8.13 7.29 -8.11
C ILE A 44 -7.62 5.84 -8.14
N GLY A 45 -8.53 4.88 -8.33
CA GLY A 45 -8.24 3.44 -8.37
C GLY A 45 -8.88 2.70 -7.20
N GLU A 46 -10.21 2.74 -7.15
CA GLU A 46 -11.05 2.25 -6.05
C GLU A 46 -11.56 0.84 -6.25
N SER A 47 -11.40 0.31 -7.47
CA SER A 47 -11.92 -0.99 -7.87
C SER A 47 -10.84 -2.06 -7.73
N LEU A 48 -10.89 -2.83 -6.66
CA LEU A 48 -9.93 -3.91 -6.41
C LEU A 48 -10.24 -5.15 -7.28
N LEU A 49 -9.30 -6.07 -7.34
CA LEU A 49 -9.43 -7.37 -7.96
C LEU A 49 -9.20 -8.49 -6.93
N PRO A 50 -9.80 -9.69 -7.11
CA PRO A 50 -9.68 -10.79 -6.15
C PRO A 50 -8.24 -11.15 -5.80
N ARG A 51 -7.30 -11.06 -6.75
CA ARG A 51 -5.90 -11.39 -6.53
C ARG A 51 -5.24 -10.58 -5.40
N CYS A 52 -5.63 -9.31 -5.22
CA CYS A 52 -5.05 -8.51 -4.14
C CYS A 52 -5.45 -8.99 -2.74
N MET A 53 -6.56 -9.74 -2.62
CA MET A 53 -7.07 -10.23 -1.34
C MET A 53 -6.07 -11.18 -0.66
N GLU A 54 -5.39 -12.01 -1.43
CA GLU A 54 -4.36 -12.93 -0.91
C GLU A 54 -3.22 -12.15 -0.26
N HIS A 55 -2.73 -11.08 -0.92
CA HIS A 55 -1.66 -10.25 -0.38
C HIS A 55 -2.10 -9.45 0.84
N LEU A 56 -3.36 -8.98 0.87
CA LEU A 56 -3.92 -8.32 2.04
C LEU A 56 -4.08 -9.28 3.23
N GLU A 57 -4.41 -10.54 2.96
CA GLU A 57 -4.48 -11.60 3.97
C GLU A 57 -3.10 -11.95 4.51
N GLU A 58 -2.12 -12.18 3.64
CA GLU A 58 -0.72 -12.43 4.01
C GLU A 58 -0.12 -11.28 4.82
N ALA A 59 -0.44 -10.03 4.45
CA ALA A 59 -0.03 -8.85 5.20
C ALA A 59 -0.75 -8.70 6.56
N GLY A 60 -1.84 -9.44 6.80
CA GLY A 60 -2.63 -9.38 8.03
C GLY A 60 -3.58 -8.19 8.10
N PHE A 61 -4.02 -7.66 6.95
CA PHE A 61 -4.85 -6.45 6.87
C PHE A 61 -6.36 -6.72 6.77
N ILE A 62 -6.77 -7.95 6.51
CA ILE A 62 -8.16 -8.30 6.19
C ILE A 62 -9.16 -7.84 7.27
N ASP A 63 -8.85 -8.03 8.55
CA ASP A 63 -9.78 -7.70 9.63
C ASP A 63 -9.97 -6.18 9.77
N ALA A 64 -8.90 -5.40 9.63
CA ALA A 64 -8.96 -3.95 9.64
C ALA A 64 -9.78 -3.39 8.45
N ILE A 65 -9.65 -4.02 7.28
CA ILE A 65 -10.41 -3.64 6.07
C ILE A 65 -11.88 -4.02 6.24
N LYS A 66 -12.20 -5.21 6.74
CA LYS A 66 -13.57 -5.65 7.03
C LYS A 66 -14.29 -4.70 7.98
N ALA A 67 -13.60 -4.21 9.01
CA ALA A 67 -14.16 -3.29 9.99
C ALA A 67 -14.60 -1.94 9.37
N LYS A 68 -14.10 -1.57 8.18
CA LYS A 68 -14.51 -0.36 7.46
C LYS A 68 -15.84 -0.50 6.72
N GLY A 69 -16.31 -1.71 6.46
CA GLY A 69 -17.59 -1.94 5.80
C GLY A 69 -17.61 -1.51 4.32
N PHE A 70 -16.50 -1.61 3.61
CA PHE A 70 -16.46 -1.32 2.18
C PHE A 70 -17.41 -2.22 1.38
N GLN A 71 -17.89 -1.69 0.25
CA GLN A 71 -18.80 -2.42 -0.62
C GLN A 71 -18.13 -3.66 -1.21
N GLN A 72 -18.75 -4.81 -1.03
CA GLN A 72 -18.31 -6.05 -1.68
C GLN A 72 -18.50 -5.95 -3.20
N LYS A 73 -17.50 -6.42 -3.93
CA LYS A 73 -17.48 -6.48 -5.40
C LYS A 73 -17.29 -7.91 -5.85
N THR A 74 -18.21 -8.38 -6.70
CA THR A 74 -18.27 -9.78 -7.16
C THR A 74 -17.97 -9.93 -8.65
N GLY A 75 -17.76 -8.83 -9.37
CA GLY A 75 -17.50 -8.85 -10.80
C GLY A 75 -17.20 -7.49 -11.37
N ALA A 76 -17.13 -7.43 -12.69
CA ALA A 76 -16.99 -6.22 -13.47
C ALA A 76 -17.84 -6.29 -14.74
N LYS A 77 -18.40 -5.16 -15.14
CA LYS A 77 -19.17 -5.01 -16.37
C LYS A 77 -18.52 -3.96 -17.26
N PHE A 78 -18.32 -4.30 -18.51
CA PHE A 78 -17.75 -3.42 -19.51
C PHE A 78 -18.83 -3.16 -20.58
N VAL A 79 -19.04 -1.90 -20.92
CA VAL A 79 -20.05 -1.47 -21.90
C VAL A 79 -19.39 -0.61 -22.96
N ARG A 80 -19.61 -0.98 -24.25
CA ARG A 80 -19.21 -0.19 -25.42
C ARG A 80 -20.38 -0.09 -26.39
N GLY A 81 -21.06 1.03 -26.38
CA GLY A 81 -22.29 1.20 -27.16
C GLY A 81 -23.37 0.20 -26.72
N LYS A 82 -23.71 -0.73 -27.59
CA LYS A 82 -24.68 -1.82 -27.31
C LYS A 82 -24.02 -3.14 -26.87
N GLU A 83 -22.71 -3.22 -26.97
CA GLU A 83 -21.95 -4.41 -26.55
C GLU A 83 -21.75 -4.38 -25.04
N VAL A 84 -22.02 -5.50 -24.39
CA VAL A 84 -21.85 -5.67 -22.94
C VAL A 84 -21.05 -6.95 -22.70
N ALA A 85 -19.94 -6.80 -21.96
CA ALA A 85 -19.21 -7.93 -21.40
C ALA A 85 -19.43 -7.94 -19.88
N ASP A 86 -19.96 -9.05 -19.37
CA ASP A 86 -20.18 -9.27 -17.94
C ASP A 86 -19.18 -10.30 -17.43
N PHE A 87 -18.51 -9.99 -16.36
CA PHE A 87 -17.43 -10.78 -15.82
C PHE A 87 -17.65 -11.03 -14.32
N ASN A 88 -18.00 -12.27 -13.99
CA ASN A 88 -18.21 -12.68 -12.60
C ASN A 88 -16.94 -13.31 -12.04
N PHE A 89 -16.49 -12.89 -10.86
CA PHE A 89 -15.26 -13.40 -10.25
C PHE A 89 -15.34 -14.87 -9.81
N VAL A 90 -16.54 -15.43 -9.62
CA VAL A 90 -16.68 -16.87 -9.35
C VAL A 90 -16.24 -17.75 -10.51
N ASP A 91 -16.27 -17.22 -11.75
CA ASP A 91 -15.92 -17.92 -12.98
C ASP A 91 -14.42 -17.79 -13.33
N GLN A 92 -13.60 -17.27 -12.43
CA GLN A 92 -12.17 -17.12 -12.64
C GLN A 92 -11.47 -18.47 -12.87
N TYR A 93 -10.42 -18.45 -13.67
CA TYR A 93 -9.66 -19.65 -14.05
C TYR A 93 -8.87 -20.25 -12.87
N SER A 94 -8.27 -19.41 -12.01
CA SER A 94 -7.43 -19.85 -10.89
C SER A 94 -8.23 -20.04 -9.60
N GLU A 95 -7.71 -20.86 -8.69
CA GLU A 95 -8.15 -20.89 -7.30
C GLU A 95 -7.92 -19.54 -6.60
N GLY A 96 -8.58 -19.30 -5.48
CA GLY A 96 -8.45 -18.10 -4.66
C GLY A 96 -9.77 -17.40 -4.37
N TRP A 97 -9.69 -16.16 -3.95
CA TRP A 97 -10.83 -15.34 -3.60
C TRP A 97 -11.77 -15.12 -4.79
N LYS A 98 -13.09 -15.30 -4.58
CA LYS A 98 -14.14 -15.15 -5.59
C LYS A 98 -14.83 -13.79 -5.54
N TRP A 99 -14.33 -12.87 -4.72
CA TRP A 99 -14.84 -11.52 -4.53
C TRP A 99 -13.73 -10.60 -4.00
N THR A 100 -13.99 -9.32 -3.97
CA THR A 100 -13.10 -8.30 -3.42
C THR A 100 -13.93 -7.12 -2.90
N TRP A 101 -13.29 -5.96 -2.69
CA TRP A 101 -13.98 -4.73 -2.32
C TRP A 101 -13.89 -3.65 -3.41
N GLN A 102 -14.93 -2.83 -3.44
CA GLN A 102 -14.88 -1.48 -3.98
C GLN A 102 -14.60 -0.55 -2.81
N VAL A 103 -13.53 0.25 -2.88
CA VAL A 103 -13.05 1.03 -1.74
C VAL A 103 -12.94 2.50 -2.09
N THR A 104 -13.14 3.37 -1.09
CA THR A 104 -12.66 4.75 -1.15
C THR A 104 -11.18 4.74 -0.81
N ARG A 105 -10.30 5.15 -1.74
CA ARG A 105 -8.85 5.05 -1.57
C ARG A 105 -8.33 5.85 -0.38
N ALA A 106 -8.94 7.00 -0.05
CA ALA A 106 -8.56 7.78 1.12
C ALA A 106 -8.66 6.95 2.41
N ASP A 107 -9.78 6.26 2.61
CA ASP A 107 -10.00 5.42 3.80
C ASP A 107 -9.23 4.11 3.73
N PHE A 108 -9.18 3.49 2.55
CA PHE A 108 -8.48 2.24 2.34
C PHE A 108 -6.98 2.38 2.61
N ASP A 109 -6.32 3.33 1.92
CA ASP A 109 -4.89 3.56 2.07
C ASP A 109 -4.53 3.95 3.53
N LYS A 110 -5.35 4.80 4.16
CA LYS A 110 -5.18 5.15 5.58
C LYS A 110 -5.28 3.92 6.49
N THR A 111 -6.25 3.03 6.23
CA THR A 111 -6.43 1.81 7.01
C THR A 111 -5.21 0.90 6.91
N LEU A 112 -4.67 0.71 5.71
CA LEU A 112 -3.47 -0.12 5.51
C LEU A 112 -2.24 0.51 6.18
N ALA A 113 -2.09 1.82 6.09
CA ALA A 113 -0.97 2.55 6.70
C ALA A 113 -1.03 2.51 8.24
N ASP A 114 -2.22 2.65 8.82
CA ASP A 114 -2.41 2.53 10.27
C ASP A 114 -2.13 1.10 10.75
N GLU A 115 -2.57 0.10 9.99
CA GLU A 115 -2.38 -1.30 10.35
C GLU A 115 -0.91 -1.72 10.25
N VAL A 116 -0.18 -1.32 9.22
CA VAL A 116 1.25 -1.62 9.10
C VAL A 116 2.07 -0.93 10.21
N ALA A 117 1.67 0.30 10.60
CA ALA A 117 2.27 0.99 11.75
C ALA A 117 1.98 0.25 13.07
N ARG A 118 0.76 -0.26 13.26
CA ARG A 118 0.39 -1.09 14.41
C ARG A 118 1.21 -2.39 14.48
N GLN A 119 1.62 -2.91 13.33
CA GLN A 119 2.50 -4.08 13.24
C GLN A 119 3.98 -3.77 13.54
N GLY A 120 4.32 -2.50 13.81
CA GLY A 120 5.66 -2.08 14.23
C GLY A 120 6.52 -1.46 13.13
N VAL A 121 5.98 -1.25 11.93
CA VAL A 121 6.68 -0.51 10.87
C VAL A 121 6.63 1.00 11.15
N ASP A 122 7.77 1.67 11.06
CA ASP A 122 7.84 3.13 11.16
C ASP A 122 7.30 3.78 9.88
N VAL A 123 6.22 4.56 10.00
CA VAL A 123 5.57 5.26 8.89
C VAL A 123 5.66 6.76 9.11
N GLU A 124 6.40 7.44 8.26
CA GLU A 124 6.59 8.88 8.34
C GLU A 124 5.96 9.60 7.15
N TYR A 125 5.06 10.54 7.47
CA TYR A 125 4.32 11.34 6.50
C TYR A 125 4.99 12.69 6.25
N GLU A 126 4.59 13.34 5.16
CA GLU A 126 5.08 14.66 4.75
C GLU A 126 6.60 14.67 4.53
N LEU A 127 7.12 13.50 4.12
CA LEU A 127 8.53 13.27 3.85
C LEU A 127 8.72 12.71 2.44
N GLY A 128 9.21 13.54 1.54
CA GLY A 128 9.43 13.21 0.13
C GLY A 128 10.87 12.76 -0.14
N VAL A 129 11.05 11.77 -1.00
CA VAL A 129 12.37 11.38 -1.50
C VAL A 129 12.80 12.33 -2.61
N THR A 130 14.01 12.90 -2.49
CA THR A 130 14.59 13.84 -3.48
C THR A 130 15.78 13.28 -4.23
N ASP A 131 16.50 12.29 -3.67
CA ASP A 131 17.63 11.65 -4.33
C ASP A 131 17.86 10.25 -3.76
N ILE A 132 18.39 9.34 -4.60
CA ILE A 132 18.82 8.01 -4.19
C ILE A 132 20.18 7.71 -4.82
N LYS A 133 21.17 7.40 -3.98
CA LYS A 133 22.52 7.00 -4.40
C LYS A 133 22.76 5.54 -4.05
N PHE A 134 22.98 4.72 -5.06
CA PHE A 134 23.39 3.34 -4.89
C PHE A 134 24.90 3.25 -4.67
N THR A 135 25.34 2.52 -3.64
CA THR A 135 26.74 2.41 -3.22
C THR A 135 27.30 0.98 -3.39
N GLY A 136 26.74 0.22 -4.30
CA GLY A 136 27.09 -1.18 -4.56
C GLY A 136 26.15 -2.14 -3.82
N THR A 137 26.35 -2.35 -2.53
CA THR A 137 25.50 -3.21 -1.70
C THR A 137 24.34 -2.46 -1.02
N ASP A 138 24.49 -1.15 -0.83
CA ASP A 138 23.55 -0.32 -0.09
C ASP A 138 23.03 0.84 -0.95
N SER A 139 22.09 1.58 -0.40
CA SER A 139 21.65 2.88 -0.95
C SER A 139 21.64 3.94 0.14
N VAL A 140 21.79 5.19 -0.27
CA VAL A 140 21.59 6.37 0.58
C VAL A 140 20.49 7.19 -0.04
N THR A 141 19.40 7.33 0.68
CA THR A 141 18.21 8.07 0.22
C THR A 141 18.13 9.41 0.92
N THR A 142 18.11 10.50 0.14
CA THR A 142 17.87 11.84 0.67
C THR A 142 16.36 12.09 0.70
N VAL A 143 15.86 12.47 1.87
CA VAL A 143 14.46 12.84 2.09
C VAL A 143 14.37 14.29 2.52
N GLU A 144 13.23 14.92 2.18
CA GLU A 144 12.95 16.33 2.47
C GLU A 144 11.56 16.47 3.07
N ASP A 145 11.45 17.18 4.19
CA ASP A 145 10.18 17.50 4.83
C ASP A 145 9.48 18.71 4.19
N ALA A 146 8.26 19.02 4.64
CA ALA A 146 7.46 20.13 4.15
C ALA A 146 8.12 21.52 4.38
N ASN A 147 9.10 21.61 5.27
CA ASN A 147 9.85 22.84 5.58
C ASN A 147 11.15 22.95 4.77
N GLY A 148 11.47 21.99 3.92
CA GLY A 148 12.68 21.94 3.12
C GLY A 148 13.91 21.40 3.87
N ASN A 149 13.74 20.83 5.07
CA ASN A 149 14.84 20.22 5.82
C ASN A 149 15.15 18.85 5.20
N LYS A 150 16.44 18.62 4.94
CA LYS A 150 16.92 17.37 4.33
C LYS A 150 17.66 16.51 5.35
N ARG A 151 17.49 15.20 5.22
CA ARG A 151 18.28 14.19 5.92
C ARG A 151 18.48 12.95 5.06
N GLU A 152 19.33 12.04 5.49
CA GLU A 152 19.65 10.79 4.80
C GLU A 152 19.11 9.58 5.60
N ILE A 153 18.61 8.59 4.87
CA ILE A 153 18.23 7.27 5.35
C ILE A 153 19.01 6.23 4.57
#